data_2fed445aef18991c9bc2667b8e8fec05
#
_entry.id   2fed445aef18991c9bc2667b8e8fec05
#
_cell.length_a   1.000
_cell.length_b   1.000
_cell.length_c   1.000
_cell.angle_alpha   90.00
_cell.angle_beta   90.00
_cell.angle_gamma   90.00
#
_symmetry.space_group_name_H-M   'P 1'
#
loop_
_entity.id
_entity.type
_entity.pdbx_description
1 polymer ?
#
loop_
_entity_poly.entity_id
_entity_poly.type
_entity_poly.pdbx_seq_one_letter_code
_entity_poly.pdbx_strand_id
1 'polypeptide(L)'
;MYKYSLDKSSKKFVCPACGKKSFVKYINIEDNSYLEDKYGRCDRESSCKFKQHPEQNSVISEFVTPIINRKASTIQSDFLELCSKNFEENNFIQFLKIYFSEEEIQSVIMEYRLGTANHWKGSTVFWQISPQNKIMTGKVMLFDDKTGKRTKTPYNHIQWVHKLLKLEDFILQQCLFGLHLINETTKKGVAIVEAEKTAVIMRLFLPNYIWLATGGKGNFSKKMLLPLKNLTILAYPDKSEFDDWNKIALELQKEGFKINCSRYIEDKNIPDGTDLADIYLESRINTDPVKAQKQLTKTEIEVNRLARINPELINLIRTFELLDNEHNEIEIVF
;
A
#
# COMPACT_ATOMS: atom_id res chain seq x y z
N MET A 1 32.11 -7.46 14.81
CA MET A 1 31.78 -7.66 13.37
C MET A 1 31.27 -9.08 13.23
N TYR A 2 30.16 -9.32 12.55
CA TYR A 2 29.70 -10.70 12.37
C TYR A 2 30.67 -11.41 11.41
N LYS A 3 31.15 -12.58 11.80
CA LYS A 3 32.09 -13.38 10.99
C LYS A 3 31.42 -13.92 9.70
N TYR A 4 30.11 -14.09 9.73
CA TYR A 4 29.33 -14.68 8.64
C TYR A 4 28.19 -13.78 8.20
N SER A 5 27.91 -13.71 6.89
CA SER A 5 26.75 -13.02 6.32
C SER A 5 26.08 -13.88 5.26
N LEU A 6 24.80 -13.66 4.99
CA LEU A 6 24.16 -14.26 3.82
C LEU A 6 24.80 -13.71 2.55
N ASP A 7 25.02 -14.59 1.57
CA ASP A 7 25.52 -14.21 0.25
C ASP A 7 24.62 -13.16 -0.39
N LYS A 8 25.19 -12.01 -0.74
CA LYS A 8 24.47 -10.89 -1.37
C LYS A 8 24.40 -11.02 -2.89
N SER A 9 25.07 -12.01 -3.47
CA SER A 9 24.97 -12.29 -4.91
C SER A 9 23.59 -12.88 -5.24
N SER A 10 23.23 -12.88 -6.51
CA SER A 10 21.97 -13.49 -6.97
C SER A 10 22.02 -15.02 -7.01
N LYS A 11 23.12 -15.65 -6.59
CA LYS A 11 23.32 -17.09 -6.66
C LYS A 11 22.40 -17.83 -5.68
N LYS A 12 21.70 -18.84 -6.19
CA LYS A 12 20.77 -19.67 -5.41
C LYS A 12 21.22 -21.13 -5.44
N PHE A 13 21.10 -21.77 -4.29
CA PHE A 13 21.41 -23.18 -4.08
C PHE A 13 20.13 -23.99 -3.86
N VAL A 14 20.23 -25.30 -3.86
CA VAL A 14 19.13 -26.18 -3.53
C VAL A 14 18.87 -26.12 -2.02
N CYS A 15 17.65 -25.87 -1.64
CA CYS A 15 17.28 -25.83 -0.22
C CYS A 15 17.25 -27.24 0.37
N PRO A 16 17.93 -27.50 1.48
CA PRO A 16 17.96 -28.83 2.10
C PRO A 16 16.61 -29.29 2.63
N ALA A 17 15.68 -28.36 2.91
CA ALA A 17 14.37 -28.70 3.44
C ALA A 17 13.30 -28.91 2.37
N CYS A 18 13.29 -28.11 1.28
CA CYS A 18 12.21 -28.21 0.26
C CYS A 18 12.71 -28.64 -1.12
N GLY A 19 13.99 -28.91 -1.30
CA GLY A 19 14.58 -29.35 -2.56
C GLY A 19 14.56 -28.36 -3.72
N LYS A 20 14.07 -27.13 -3.51
CA LYS A 20 13.98 -26.12 -4.57
C LYS A 20 15.20 -25.20 -4.62
N LYS A 21 15.57 -24.72 -5.82
CA LYS A 21 16.72 -23.82 -6.03
C LYS A 21 16.38 -22.39 -5.59
N SER A 22 16.23 -22.21 -4.27
CA SER A 22 15.84 -20.94 -3.61
C SER A 22 16.60 -20.70 -2.30
N PHE A 23 17.73 -21.33 -2.11
CA PHE A 23 18.50 -21.25 -0.87
C PHE A 23 19.68 -20.30 -1.00
N VAL A 24 19.80 -19.37 -0.04
CA VAL A 24 20.91 -18.42 0.09
C VAL A 24 21.81 -18.93 1.21
N LYS A 25 23.07 -19.26 0.89
CA LYS A 25 24.05 -19.74 1.88
C LYS A 25 24.68 -18.58 2.65
N TYR A 26 25.21 -18.90 3.82
CA TYR A 26 26.13 -18.01 4.52
C TYR A 26 27.54 -18.09 3.91
N ILE A 27 28.20 -16.93 3.89
CA ILE A 27 29.61 -16.77 3.52
C ILE A 27 30.41 -16.26 4.72
N ASN A 28 31.66 -16.65 4.82
CA ASN A 28 32.62 -16.02 5.68
C ASN A 28 33.04 -14.66 5.08
N ILE A 29 32.92 -13.59 5.87
CA ILE A 29 33.19 -12.21 5.36
C ILE A 29 34.65 -11.98 5.08
N GLU A 30 35.57 -12.74 5.71
CA GLU A 30 37.02 -12.54 5.56
C GLU A 30 37.53 -13.05 4.23
N ASP A 31 37.05 -14.22 3.77
CA ASP A 31 37.56 -14.89 2.58
C ASP A 31 36.53 -15.18 1.49
N ASN A 32 35.27 -14.76 1.71
CA ASN A 32 34.09 -15.00 0.85
C ASN A 32 33.81 -16.49 0.57
N SER A 33 34.35 -17.41 1.38
CA SER A 33 34.06 -18.83 1.25
C SER A 33 32.65 -19.16 1.73
N TYR A 34 31.95 -20.10 1.07
CA TYR A 34 30.68 -20.60 1.53
C TYR A 34 30.86 -21.53 2.74
N LEU A 35 29.96 -21.38 3.72
CA LEU A 35 29.82 -22.33 4.81
C LEU A 35 29.16 -23.63 4.31
N GLU A 36 29.09 -24.62 5.21
CA GLU A 36 28.40 -25.89 4.94
C GLU A 36 26.98 -25.68 4.41
N ASP A 37 26.52 -26.62 3.59
CA ASP A 37 25.25 -26.54 2.87
C ASP A 37 23.99 -26.42 3.77
N LYS A 38 24.11 -26.71 5.06
CA LYS A 38 23.04 -26.55 6.04
C LYS A 38 22.85 -25.11 6.50
N TYR A 39 23.86 -24.23 6.39
CA TYR A 39 23.78 -22.84 6.87
C TYR A 39 23.30 -21.89 5.79
N GLY A 40 22.14 -21.31 6.00
CA GLY A 40 21.51 -20.39 5.05
C GLY A 40 20.05 -20.13 5.34
N ARG A 41 19.40 -19.53 4.35
CA ARG A 41 17.97 -19.20 4.40
C ARG A 41 17.32 -19.54 3.06
N CYS A 42 16.17 -20.16 3.10
CA CYS A 42 15.35 -20.34 1.92
C CYS A 42 14.53 -19.07 1.64
N ASP A 43 14.59 -18.54 0.40
CA ASP A 43 13.81 -17.35 0.03
C ASP A 43 12.29 -17.62 -0.06
N ARG A 44 11.88 -18.86 0.04
CA ARG A 44 10.47 -19.26 0.15
C ARG A 44 10.02 -19.17 1.62
N GLU A 45 10.15 -17.98 2.20
CA GLU A 45 9.95 -17.74 3.63
C GLU A 45 8.54 -18.12 4.11
N SER A 46 7.51 -17.89 3.29
CA SER A 46 6.12 -18.23 3.63
C SER A 46 5.82 -19.72 3.58
N SER A 47 6.45 -20.48 2.66
CA SER A 47 6.10 -21.88 2.38
C SER A 47 7.11 -22.91 2.88
N CYS A 48 8.41 -22.56 2.98
CA CYS A 48 9.46 -23.47 3.44
C CYS A 48 9.95 -23.14 4.84
N LYS A 49 10.07 -21.87 5.17
CA LYS A 49 10.53 -21.32 6.46
C LYS A 49 11.90 -21.82 6.92
N PHE A 50 12.64 -22.56 6.08
CA PHE A 50 13.95 -23.11 6.47
C PHE A 50 14.97 -21.98 6.59
N LYS A 51 15.56 -21.87 7.79
CA LYS A 51 16.62 -20.94 8.13
C LYS A 51 17.49 -21.56 9.20
N GLN A 52 18.78 -21.68 8.92
CA GLN A 52 19.76 -22.17 9.90
C GLN A 52 20.95 -21.21 9.93
N HIS A 53 21.19 -20.66 11.11
CA HIS A 53 22.36 -19.81 11.36
C HIS A 53 23.59 -20.65 11.66
N PRO A 54 24.79 -20.17 11.27
CA PRO A 54 26.04 -20.74 11.77
C PRO A 54 26.09 -20.62 13.29
N GLU A 55 26.58 -21.67 13.97
CA GLU A 55 26.84 -21.60 15.41
C GLU A 55 27.96 -20.58 15.65
N GLN A 56 27.68 -19.56 16.38
CA GLN A 56 28.70 -18.65 16.89
C GLN A 56 29.34 -19.32 18.08
N ASN A 57 30.59 -19.76 17.96
CA ASN A 57 31.43 -19.96 19.13
C ASN A 57 31.53 -18.60 19.81
N SER A 58 30.82 -18.46 20.92
CA SER A 58 30.75 -17.27 21.73
C SER A 58 32.08 -16.99 22.43
N VAL A 59 32.95 -16.28 21.78
CA VAL A 59 33.89 -15.44 22.48
C VAL A 59 33.19 -14.08 22.61
N ILE A 60 32.58 -13.88 23.77
CA ILE A 60 32.06 -12.58 24.17
C ILE A 60 33.29 -11.67 24.39
N SER A 61 33.76 -11.01 23.37
CA SER A 61 34.49 -9.77 23.55
C SER A 61 33.43 -8.68 23.56
N GLU A 62 33.23 -8.08 24.72
CA GLU A 62 32.49 -6.84 24.90
C GLU A 62 33.18 -5.71 24.12
N PHE A 63 33.07 -5.76 22.80
CA PHE A 63 33.23 -4.56 22.01
C PHE A 63 31.83 -3.98 21.86
N VAL A 64 31.51 -3.07 22.77
CA VAL A 64 30.47 -2.08 22.54
C VAL A 64 30.88 -1.32 21.27
N THR A 65 30.50 -1.85 20.12
CA THR A 65 30.49 -1.00 18.92
C THR A 65 29.53 0.14 19.24
N PRO A 66 29.98 1.42 19.20
CA PRO A 66 29.08 2.52 19.39
C PRO A 66 27.94 2.30 18.36
N ILE A 67 26.69 2.26 18.83
CA ILE A 67 25.51 2.35 17.97
C ILE A 67 25.66 3.73 17.34
N ILE A 68 26.30 3.78 16.19
CA ILE A 68 26.30 4.98 15.35
C ILE A 68 24.86 5.11 14.94
N ASN A 69 24.16 5.99 15.63
CA ASN A 69 22.76 6.31 15.37
C ASN A 69 22.73 7.06 14.02
N ARG A 70 22.94 6.30 12.93
CA ARG A 70 22.96 6.86 11.59
C ARG A 70 21.55 7.36 11.29
N LYS A 71 21.43 8.68 11.13
CA LYS A 71 20.17 9.32 10.75
C LYS A 71 19.66 8.73 9.44
N ALA A 72 18.35 8.42 9.38
CA ALA A 72 17.73 7.95 8.17
C ALA A 72 17.95 8.96 7.02
N SER A 73 18.26 8.43 5.84
CA SER A 73 18.36 9.24 4.63
C SER A 73 16.96 9.65 4.15
N THR A 74 16.88 10.77 3.45
CA THR A 74 15.66 11.27 2.82
C THR A 74 15.93 11.60 1.36
N ILE A 75 14.87 11.54 0.54
CA ILE A 75 14.90 11.97 -0.86
C ILE A 75 14.53 13.45 -0.90
N GLN A 76 15.13 14.22 -1.81
CA GLN A 76 14.83 15.63 -1.99
C GLN A 76 13.39 15.84 -2.47
N SER A 77 12.75 16.93 -2.01
CA SER A 77 11.34 17.23 -2.32
C SER A 77 11.07 17.45 -3.81
N ASP A 78 12.06 17.96 -4.55
CA ASP A 78 11.97 18.26 -5.98
C ASP A 78 11.55 17.03 -6.82
N PHE A 79 11.87 15.83 -6.34
CA PHE A 79 11.43 14.60 -7.00
C PHE A 79 9.91 14.37 -6.95
N LEU A 80 9.20 14.92 -5.96
CA LEU A 80 7.73 14.92 -5.96
C LEU A 80 7.18 15.70 -7.14
N GLU A 81 7.68 16.91 -7.34
CA GLU A 81 7.26 17.81 -8.43
C GLU A 81 7.62 17.22 -9.79
N LEU A 82 8.83 16.67 -9.92
CA LEU A 82 9.28 16.02 -11.16
C LEU A 82 8.41 14.84 -11.58
N CYS A 83 7.84 14.12 -10.62
CA CYS A 83 6.95 12.97 -10.87
C CYS A 83 5.47 13.38 -10.94
N SER A 84 5.07 14.57 -10.49
CA SER A 84 3.68 15.05 -10.46
C SER A 84 3.21 15.56 -11.82
N LYS A 85 3.32 14.72 -12.84
CA LYS A 85 2.96 15.03 -14.23
C LYS A 85 2.66 13.76 -15.03
N ASN A 86 2.17 13.94 -16.27
CA ASN A 86 1.90 12.86 -17.24
C ASN A 86 0.97 11.78 -16.68
N PHE A 87 -0.05 12.19 -15.92
CA PHE A 87 -1.03 11.27 -15.33
C PHE A 87 -1.89 10.59 -16.39
N GLU A 88 -2.03 11.16 -17.57
CA GLU A 88 -2.71 10.57 -18.73
C GLU A 88 -2.00 9.31 -19.23
N GLU A 89 -0.68 9.19 -19.01
CA GLU A 89 0.10 8.00 -19.36
C GLU A 89 0.20 6.99 -18.21
N ASN A 90 -0.29 7.34 -17.01
CA ASN A 90 -0.16 6.50 -15.81
C ASN A 90 -1.21 5.39 -15.82
N ASN A 91 -0.77 4.14 -15.92
CA ASN A 91 -1.66 2.99 -16.04
C ASN A 91 -2.60 2.81 -14.83
N PHE A 92 -2.12 3.09 -13.62
CA PHE A 92 -2.98 3.01 -12.44
C PHE A 92 -4.05 4.09 -12.46
N ILE A 93 -3.72 5.29 -12.90
CA ILE A 93 -4.70 6.37 -13.07
C ILE A 93 -5.70 6.03 -14.18
N GLN A 94 -5.25 5.47 -15.31
CA GLN A 94 -6.18 4.99 -16.36
C GLN A 94 -7.13 3.90 -15.83
N PHE A 95 -6.62 2.98 -15.03
CA PHE A 95 -7.47 2.00 -14.35
C PHE A 95 -8.50 2.64 -13.43
N LEU A 96 -8.12 3.65 -12.64
CA LEU A 96 -9.08 4.35 -11.76
C LEU A 96 -10.19 5.04 -12.54
N LYS A 97 -9.92 5.57 -13.74
CA LYS A 97 -10.94 6.22 -14.61
C LYS A 97 -12.06 5.28 -15.05
N ILE A 98 -11.88 3.97 -14.95
CA ILE A 98 -12.95 2.99 -15.21
C ILE A 98 -14.06 3.07 -14.15
N TYR A 99 -13.70 3.50 -12.92
CA TYR A 99 -14.59 3.41 -11.77
C TYR A 99 -14.92 4.76 -11.13
N PHE A 100 -14.12 5.79 -11.31
CA PHE A 100 -14.18 7.05 -10.56
C PHE A 100 -14.12 8.26 -11.48
N SER A 101 -14.71 9.36 -11.04
CA SER A 101 -14.66 10.63 -11.78
C SER A 101 -13.27 11.26 -11.75
N GLU A 102 -13.02 12.19 -12.68
CA GLU A 102 -11.73 12.90 -12.74
C GLU A 102 -11.47 13.69 -11.45
N GLU A 103 -12.48 14.31 -10.85
CA GLU A 103 -12.37 15.07 -9.60
C GLU A 103 -11.97 14.18 -8.43
N GLU A 104 -12.59 13.00 -8.31
CA GLU A 104 -12.25 12.01 -7.29
C GLU A 104 -10.81 11.55 -7.45
N ILE A 105 -10.38 11.24 -8.67
CA ILE A 105 -9.02 10.80 -9.00
C ILE A 105 -8.01 11.91 -8.68
N GLN A 106 -8.29 13.16 -9.08
CA GLN A 106 -7.42 14.29 -8.76
C GLN A 106 -7.28 14.49 -7.25
N SER A 107 -8.37 14.27 -6.49
CA SER A 107 -8.31 14.37 -5.03
C SER A 107 -7.30 13.41 -4.42
N VAL A 108 -7.25 12.15 -4.84
CA VAL A 108 -6.30 11.16 -4.31
C VAL A 108 -4.89 11.33 -4.85
N ILE A 109 -4.74 11.81 -6.09
CA ILE A 109 -3.42 12.18 -6.64
C ILE A 109 -2.76 13.24 -5.75
N MET A 110 -3.50 14.29 -5.42
CA MET A 110 -3.00 15.37 -4.55
C MET A 110 -2.79 14.91 -3.12
N GLU A 111 -3.78 14.22 -2.55
CA GLU A 111 -3.77 13.76 -1.16
C GLU A 111 -2.59 12.82 -0.89
N TYR A 112 -2.38 11.81 -1.73
CA TYR A 112 -1.28 10.85 -1.57
C TYR A 112 0.00 11.25 -2.28
N ARG A 113 0.00 12.40 -2.98
CA ARG A 113 1.13 12.87 -3.78
C ARG A 113 1.62 11.82 -4.75
N LEU A 114 0.69 11.18 -5.47
CA LEU A 114 1.04 10.16 -6.45
C LEU A 114 1.91 10.76 -7.56
N GLY A 115 2.79 9.94 -8.11
CA GLY A 115 3.65 10.35 -9.21
C GLY A 115 3.58 9.40 -10.39
N THR A 116 4.07 9.86 -11.54
CA THR A 116 4.30 9.03 -12.73
C THR A 116 5.80 8.93 -12.96
N ALA A 117 6.28 7.74 -13.30
CA ALA A 117 7.69 7.50 -13.62
C ALA A 117 7.85 6.83 -14.98
N ASN A 118 8.95 7.18 -15.67
CA ASN A 118 9.28 6.62 -16.98
C ASN A 118 10.22 5.40 -16.90
N HIS A 119 10.52 4.90 -15.69
CA HIS A 119 11.34 3.69 -15.53
C HIS A 119 10.70 2.51 -16.26
N TRP A 120 9.39 2.36 -16.10
CA TRP A 120 8.53 1.61 -17.01
C TRP A 120 7.43 2.57 -17.46
N LYS A 121 7.18 2.64 -18.77
CA LYS A 121 6.15 3.54 -19.30
C LYS A 121 4.82 3.29 -18.59
N GLY A 122 4.22 4.36 -18.05
CA GLY A 122 2.95 4.30 -17.33
C GLY A 122 3.03 3.85 -15.87
N SER A 123 4.24 3.72 -15.31
CA SER A 123 4.38 3.32 -13.90
C SER A 123 4.03 4.42 -12.92
N THR A 124 3.49 4.02 -11.77
CA THR A 124 3.08 4.90 -10.67
C THR A 124 4.15 4.95 -9.60
N VAL A 125 4.38 6.12 -9.02
CA VAL A 125 5.23 6.31 -7.85
C VAL A 125 4.36 6.46 -6.61
N PHE A 126 4.55 5.57 -5.64
CA PHE A 126 3.94 5.64 -4.31
C PHE A 126 5.01 6.05 -3.30
N TRP A 127 4.89 7.26 -2.80
CA TRP A 127 5.87 7.84 -1.89
C TRP A 127 5.60 7.45 -0.43
N GLN A 128 6.64 7.12 0.30
CA GLN A 128 6.59 7.00 1.76
C GLN A 128 7.05 8.32 2.37
N ILE A 129 6.11 9.10 2.87
CA ILE A 129 6.32 10.45 3.41
C ILE A 129 6.01 10.45 4.90
N SER A 130 6.93 10.98 5.70
CA SER A 130 6.75 11.08 7.15
C SER A 130 5.74 12.18 7.53
N PRO A 131 5.24 12.21 8.79
CA PRO A 131 4.36 13.29 9.25
C PRO A 131 5.01 14.69 9.18
N GLN A 132 6.34 14.75 9.15
CA GLN A 132 7.09 16.00 8.96
C GLN A 132 7.34 16.33 7.48
N ASN A 133 6.59 15.72 6.57
CA ASN A 133 6.71 15.91 5.11
C ASN A 133 8.09 15.53 4.52
N LYS A 134 8.87 14.69 5.19
CA LYS A 134 10.13 14.17 4.65
C LYS A 134 9.86 12.93 3.81
N ILE A 135 10.42 12.88 2.59
CA ILE A 135 10.32 11.73 1.71
C ILE A 135 11.33 10.69 2.19
N MET A 136 10.85 9.63 2.82
CA MET A 136 11.69 8.55 3.34
C MET A 136 12.17 7.64 2.21
N THR A 137 11.30 7.36 1.25
CA THR A 137 11.57 6.61 0.03
C THR A 137 10.30 6.59 -0.84
N GLY A 138 10.24 5.75 -1.86
CA GLY A 138 9.06 5.48 -2.68
C GLY A 138 9.21 4.17 -3.43
N LYS A 139 8.10 3.66 -3.93
CA LYS A 139 8.05 2.52 -4.85
C LYS A 139 7.55 2.95 -6.21
N VAL A 140 8.25 2.56 -7.26
CA VAL A 140 7.78 2.63 -8.63
C VAL A 140 7.16 1.30 -8.98
N MET A 141 5.91 1.29 -9.41
CA MET A 141 5.15 0.07 -9.71
C MET A 141 4.40 0.24 -11.03
N LEU A 142 4.44 -0.81 -11.87
CA LEU A 142 3.66 -0.86 -13.09
C LEU A 142 2.41 -1.72 -12.90
N PHE A 143 1.29 -1.20 -13.34
CA PHE A 143 0.00 -1.89 -13.34
C PHE A 143 -0.52 -2.06 -14.77
N ASP A 144 -1.37 -3.04 -14.95
CA ASP A 144 -2.20 -3.16 -16.14
C ASP A 144 -3.33 -2.12 -16.04
N ASP A 145 -3.51 -1.34 -17.10
CA ASP A 145 -4.44 -0.19 -17.15
C ASP A 145 -5.92 -0.60 -17.22
N LYS A 146 -6.22 -1.87 -17.48
CA LYS A 146 -7.59 -2.39 -17.54
C LYS A 146 -7.99 -3.12 -16.28
N THR A 147 -7.06 -3.90 -15.70
CA THR A 147 -7.35 -4.78 -14.57
C THR A 147 -6.87 -4.23 -13.23
N GLY A 148 -6.02 -3.19 -13.23
CA GLY A 148 -5.37 -2.66 -12.03
C GLY A 148 -4.46 -3.66 -11.33
N LYS A 149 -4.17 -4.81 -11.95
CA LYS A 149 -3.25 -5.81 -11.41
C LYS A 149 -1.80 -5.40 -11.67
N ARG A 150 -0.94 -5.63 -10.68
CA ARG A 150 0.49 -5.36 -10.84
C ARG A 150 1.09 -6.24 -11.93
N THR A 151 1.85 -5.66 -12.85
CA THR A 151 2.55 -6.38 -13.92
C THR A 151 3.67 -7.25 -13.32
N LYS A 152 3.61 -8.55 -13.54
CA LYS A 152 4.54 -9.56 -12.99
C LYS A 152 5.36 -10.28 -14.05
N THR A 153 5.06 -10.08 -15.34
CA THR A 153 5.70 -10.72 -16.48
C THR A 153 6.47 -9.69 -17.29
N PRO A 154 7.71 -9.93 -17.75
CA PRO A 154 8.55 -11.13 -17.51
C PRO A 154 9.16 -11.20 -16.11
N TYR A 155 9.04 -10.14 -15.30
CA TYR A 155 9.47 -10.03 -13.90
C TYR A 155 8.53 -9.09 -13.14
N ASN A 156 8.65 -9.05 -11.81
CA ASN A 156 7.87 -8.13 -10.99
C ASN A 156 8.29 -6.68 -11.26
N HIS A 157 7.37 -5.88 -11.81
CA HIS A 157 7.60 -4.45 -12.06
C HIS A 157 7.37 -3.64 -10.79
N ILE A 158 8.32 -3.76 -9.88
CA ILE A 158 8.40 -3.00 -8.62
C ILE A 158 9.86 -2.66 -8.34
N GLN A 159 10.15 -1.40 -8.07
CA GLN A 159 11.49 -0.95 -7.72
C GLN A 159 11.43 0.21 -6.73
N TRP A 160 12.43 0.28 -5.87
CA TRP A 160 12.59 1.37 -4.91
C TRP A 160 13.17 2.62 -5.57
N VAL A 161 12.61 3.79 -5.27
CA VAL A 161 13.10 5.07 -5.82
C VAL A 161 14.56 5.32 -5.47
N HIS A 162 14.97 5.14 -4.21
CA HIS A 162 16.36 5.34 -3.80
C HIS A 162 17.37 4.46 -4.56
N LYS A 163 16.94 3.25 -5.00
CA LYS A 163 17.76 2.37 -5.84
C LYS A 163 17.82 2.87 -7.28
N LEU A 164 16.70 3.36 -7.83
CA LEU A 164 16.66 3.95 -9.17
C LEU A 164 17.53 5.21 -9.26
N LEU A 165 17.52 6.02 -8.21
CA LEU A 165 18.35 7.21 -8.10
C LEU A 165 19.82 6.90 -7.79
N LYS A 166 20.17 5.62 -7.59
CA LYS A 166 21.53 5.16 -7.25
C LYS A 166 22.16 5.95 -6.09
N LEU A 167 21.33 6.26 -5.07
CA LEU A 167 21.81 7.00 -3.90
C LEU A 167 22.75 6.10 -3.10
N GLU A 168 24.04 6.46 -3.10
CA GLU A 168 25.07 5.77 -2.34
C GLU A 168 24.84 5.97 -0.83
N ASP A 169 25.21 4.98 -0.04
CA ASP A 169 25.09 4.99 1.43
C ASP A 169 23.69 5.37 1.97
N PHE A 170 22.62 5.14 1.17
CA PHE A 170 21.25 5.47 1.57
C PHE A 170 20.78 4.58 2.72
N ILE A 171 20.55 5.20 3.88
CA ILE A 171 20.05 4.52 5.08
C ILE A 171 18.54 4.51 5.01
N LEU A 172 17.98 3.38 4.54
CA LEU A 172 16.55 3.20 4.38
C LEU A 172 15.84 3.10 5.73
N GLN A 173 14.91 4.01 5.97
CA GLN A 173 13.90 3.90 7.01
C GLN A 173 12.53 4.03 6.38
N GLN A 174 11.80 2.93 6.29
CA GLN A 174 10.44 2.94 5.77
C GLN A 174 9.45 3.54 6.78
N CYS A 175 8.38 4.11 6.25
CA CYS A 175 7.18 4.47 6.99
C CYS A 175 5.94 4.00 6.21
N LEU A 176 4.76 4.06 6.84
CA LEU A 176 3.50 3.72 6.15
C LEU A 176 3.28 4.67 4.96
N PHE A 177 2.79 4.12 3.86
CA PHE A 177 2.26 4.94 2.78
C PHE A 177 1.05 5.72 3.29
N GLY A 178 0.96 7.01 2.94
CA GLY A 178 -0.09 7.90 3.45
C GLY A 178 0.17 8.47 4.86
N LEU A 179 1.28 8.14 5.53
CA LEU A 179 1.54 8.57 6.92
C LEU A 179 1.57 10.10 7.08
N HIS A 180 1.92 10.86 6.05
CA HIS A 180 1.89 12.33 6.06
C HIS A 180 0.47 12.94 6.20
N LEU A 181 -0.57 12.12 6.02
CA LEU A 181 -1.97 12.53 6.24
C LEU A 181 -2.33 12.60 7.72
N ILE A 182 -1.48 12.04 8.58
CA ILE A 182 -1.67 12.06 10.03
C ILE A 182 -1.03 13.31 10.62
N ASN A 183 -1.81 14.07 11.37
CA ASN A 183 -1.36 15.23 12.12
C ASN A 183 -1.98 15.25 13.53
N GLU A 184 -1.58 16.19 14.37
CA GLU A 184 -2.03 16.30 15.77
C GLU A 184 -3.55 16.53 15.91
N THR A 185 -4.20 17.07 14.88
CA THR A 185 -5.63 17.34 14.85
C THR A 185 -6.47 16.21 14.23
N THR A 186 -5.84 15.10 13.86
CA THR A 186 -6.51 13.98 13.21
C THR A 186 -7.57 13.36 14.14
N LYS A 187 -8.85 13.50 13.77
CA LYS A 187 -10.00 12.91 14.46
C LYS A 187 -10.61 11.71 13.74
N LYS A 188 -10.27 11.52 12.46
CA LYS A 188 -10.75 10.38 11.66
C LYS A 188 -10.12 9.08 12.15
N GLY A 189 -10.87 7.99 12.06
CA GLY A 189 -10.30 6.65 12.22
C GLY A 189 -9.27 6.35 11.14
N VAL A 190 -8.26 5.57 11.49
CA VAL A 190 -7.22 5.14 10.58
C VAL A 190 -7.51 3.71 10.14
N ALA A 191 -7.52 3.48 8.83
CA ALA A 191 -7.62 2.15 8.25
C ALA A 191 -6.28 1.74 7.62
N ILE A 192 -5.85 0.50 7.82
CA ILE A 192 -4.57 -0.01 7.32
C ILE A 192 -4.80 -1.23 6.44
N VAL A 193 -4.17 -1.21 5.26
CA VAL A 193 -4.15 -2.32 4.28
C VAL A 193 -2.70 -2.69 3.94
N GLU A 194 -2.49 -3.77 3.17
CA GLU A 194 -1.14 -4.15 2.76
C GLU A 194 -0.62 -3.26 1.63
N ALA A 195 -1.36 -3.14 0.54
CA ALA A 195 -0.89 -2.51 -0.68
C ALA A 195 -1.25 -1.02 -0.77
N GLU A 196 -0.33 -0.22 -1.31
CA GLU A 196 -0.51 1.20 -1.58
C GLU A 196 -1.71 1.46 -2.52
N LYS A 197 -1.85 0.63 -3.56
CA LYS A 197 -3.00 0.65 -4.50
C LYS A 197 -4.32 0.55 -3.74
N THR A 198 -4.41 -0.41 -2.82
CA THR A 198 -5.61 -0.68 -2.03
C THR A 198 -5.97 0.51 -1.15
N ALA A 199 -4.97 1.16 -0.51
CA ALA A 199 -5.21 2.36 0.29
C ALA A 199 -5.82 3.51 -0.54
N VAL A 200 -5.29 3.76 -1.74
CA VAL A 200 -5.80 4.82 -2.65
C VAL A 200 -7.22 4.51 -3.10
N ILE A 201 -7.51 3.27 -3.51
CA ILE A 201 -8.84 2.86 -3.97
C ILE A 201 -9.85 2.94 -2.82
N MET A 202 -9.49 2.46 -1.64
CA MET A 202 -10.38 2.49 -0.49
C MET A 202 -10.67 3.90 0.01
N ARG A 203 -9.73 4.84 -0.17
CA ARG A 203 -9.98 6.26 0.11
C ARG A 203 -11.09 6.84 -0.79
N LEU A 204 -11.20 6.37 -2.03
CA LEU A 204 -12.27 6.75 -2.96
C LEU A 204 -13.62 6.14 -2.55
N PHE A 205 -13.64 4.91 -2.08
CA PHE A 205 -14.87 4.26 -1.62
C PHE A 205 -15.34 4.71 -0.23
N LEU A 206 -14.40 4.87 0.71
CA LEU A 206 -14.69 5.15 2.13
C LEU A 206 -13.89 6.37 2.63
N PRO A 207 -14.28 7.59 2.21
CA PRO A 207 -13.53 8.82 2.50
C PRO A 207 -13.51 9.25 3.98
N ASN A 208 -14.30 8.59 4.82
CA ASN A 208 -14.38 8.91 6.25
C ASN A 208 -13.20 8.37 7.07
N TYR A 209 -12.38 7.50 6.48
CA TYR A 209 -11.15 7.00 7.09
C TYR A 209 -9.91 7.63 6.44
N ILE A 210 -8.81 7.65 7.19
CA ILE A 210 -7.49 7.87 6.62
C ILE A 210 -6.92 6.50 6.29
N TRP A 211 -6.73 6.22 5.00
CA TRP A 211 -6.23 4.94 4.52
C TRP A 211 -4.72 4.97 4.41
N LEU A 212 -4.06 4.02 5.08
CA LEU A 212 -2.62 3.84 5.07
C LEU A 212 -2.27 2.45 4.55
N ALA A 213 -1.06 2.28 4.00
CA ALA A 213 -0.58 0.96 3.63
C ALA A 213 0.78 0.64 4.25
N THR A 214 0.96 -0.63 4.60
CA THR A 214 2.24 -1.15 5.11
C THR A 214 3.26 -1.30 4.00
N GLY A 215 2.80 -1.45 2.76
CA GLY A 215 3.62 -1.65 1.58
C GLY A 215 4.25 -3.05 1.50
N GLY A 216 3.74 -4.01 2.25
CA GLY A 216 4.12 -5.42 2.17
C GLY A 216 3.82 -6.19 3.45
N LYS A 217 3.55 -7.48 3.32
CA LYS A 217 3.13 -8.41 4.37
C LYS A 217 3.93 -8.29 5.68
N GLY A 218 5.25 -8.26 5.60
CA GLY A 218 6.14 -8.24 6.78
C GLY A 218 6.27 -6.88 7.46
N ASN A 219 5.63 -5.83 6.95
CA ASN A 219 5.76 -4.47 7.49
C ASN A 219 4.66 -4.11 8.50
N PHE A 220 3.64 -4.95 8.70
CA PHE A 220 2.69 -4.76 9.79
C PHE A 220 3.39 -5.08 11.12
N SER A 221 3.96 -4.06 11.74
CA SER A 221 4.83 -4.22 12.91
C SER A 221 4.76 -3.03 13.85
N LYS A 222 5.09 -3.24 15.13
CA LYS A 222 5.14 -2.17 16.14
C LYS A 222 5.92 -0.95 15.66
N LYS A 223 7.08 -1.15 15.03
CA LYS A 223 7.93 -0.04 14.54
C LYS A 223 7.19 0.84 13.53
N MET A 224 6.48 0.21 12.60
CA MET A 224 5.73 0.92 11.55
C MET A 224 4.48 1.61 12.11
N LEU A 225 3.82 0.99 13.09
CA LEU A 225 2.56 1.46 13.67
C LEU A 225 2.74 2.45 14.83
N LEU A 226 3.95 2.59 15.35
CA LEU A 226 4.24 3.47 16.50
C LEU A 226 3.73 4.91 16.33
N PRO A 227 3.82 5.56 15.15
CA PRO A 227 3.28 6.91 14.96
C PRO A 227 1.76 7.01 15.13
N LEU A 228 1.04 5.87 15.09
CA LEU A 228 -0.42 5.81 15.17
C LEU A 228 -0.93 5.42 16.58
N LYS A 229 -0.06 5.27 17.56
CA LYS A 229 -0.38 4.70 18.89
C LYS A 229 -1.60 5.33 19.56
N ASN A 230 -1.79 6.63 19.39
CA ASN A 230 -2.87 7.37 20.05
C ASN A 230 -4.18 7.43 19.21
N LEU A 231 -4.18 6.84 18.02
CA LEU A 231 -5.32 6.83 17.10
C LEU A 231 -6.07 5.50 17.17
N THR A 232 -7.34 5.54 16.77
CA THR A 232 -8.12 4.31 16.58
C THR A 232 -7.79 3.71 15.22
N ILE A 233 -7.30 2.47 15.22
CA ILE A 233 -6.78 1.77 14.04
C ILE A 233 -7.66 0.57 13.75
N LEU A 234 -8.06 0.43 12.49
CA LEU A 234 -8.72 -0.75 11.95
C LEU A 234 -7.86 -1.33 10.81
N ALA A 235 -7.31 -2.51 11.00
CA ALA A 235 -6.49 -3.19 10.02
C ALA A 235 -7.33 -4.16 9.18
N TYR A 236 -7.11 -4.14 7.86
CA TYR A 236 -7.75 -5.04 6.90
C TYR A 236 -6.65 -5.86 6.19
N PRO A 237 -6.26 -7.00 6.78
CA PRO A 237 -5.33 -7.91 6.12
C PRO A 237 -5.95 -8.50 4.85
N ASP A 238 -5.11 -8.83 3.86
CA ASP A 238 -5.52 -9.58 2.69
C ASP A 238 -6.00 -10.98 3.09
N LYS A 239 -6.80 -11.62 2.22
CA LYS A 239 -7.30 -12.99 2.46
C LYS A 239 -6.16 -13.95 2.80
N SER A 240 -6.34 -14.75 3.85
CA SER A 240 -5.38 -15.69 4.48
C SER A 240 -4.23 -15.03 5.27
N GLU A 241 -4.32 -13.73 5.59
CA GLU A 241 -3.33 -13.04 6.43
C GLU A 241 -3.88 -12.57 7.78
N PHE A 242 -5.17 -12.83 8.05
CA PHE A 242 -5.83 -12.39 9.27
C PHE A 242 -5.12 -12.86 10.54
N ASP A 243 -4.76 -14.13 10.65
CA ASP A 243 -4.18 -14.67 11.87
C ASP A 243 -2.81 -14.05 12.21
N ASP A 244 -1.97 -13.82 11.19
CA ASP A 244 -0.67 -13.18 11.36
C ASP A 244 -0.83 -11.73 11.85
N TRP A 245 -1.71 -10.95 11.22
CA TRP A 245 -1.93 -9.54 11.58
C TRP A 245 -2.66 -9.40 12.92
N ASN A 246 -3.66 -10.25 13.18
CA ASN A 246 -4.42 -10.24 14.42
C ASN A 246 -3.54 -10.57 15.64
N LYS A 247 -2.61 -11.51 15.49
CA LYS A 247 -1.62 -11.82 16.55
C LYS A 247 -0.81 -10.58 16.92
N ILE A 248 -0.30 -9.85 15.92
CA ILE A 248 0.45 -8.61 16.14
C ILE A 248 -0.45 -7.53 16.76
N ALA A 249 -1.68 -7.38 16.29
CA ALA A 249 -2.63 -6.42 16.83
C ALA A 249 -2.93 -6.68 18.31
N LEU A 250 -3.15 -7.93 18.71
CA LEU A 250 -3.37 -8.34 20.11
C LEU A 250 -2.14 -8.04 21.01
N GLU A 251 -0.93 -8.23 20.49
CA GLU A 251 0.29 -7.83 21.21
C GLU A 251 0.36 -6.31 21.39
N LEU A 252 0.04 -5.54 20.34
CA LEU A 252 0.04 -4.08 20.40
C LEU A 252 -1.05 -3.52 21.31
N GLN A 253 -2.22 -4.16 21.41
CA GLN A 253 -3.27 -3.79 22.36
C GLN A 253 -2.76 -3.84 23.81
N LYS A 254 -1.98 -4.87 24.16
CA LYS A 254 -1.36 -5.01 25.49
C LYS A 254 -0.39 -3.85 25.79
N GLU A 255 0.15 -3.23 24.73
CA GLU A 255 1.04 -2.06 24.82
C GLU A 255 0.29 -0.72 24.76
N GLY A 256 -1.06 -0.74 24.77
CA GLY A 256 -1.92 0.44 24.81
C GLY A 256 -2.28 1.03 23.44
N PHE A 257 -2.09 0.29 22.34
CA PHE A 257 -2.64 0.69 21.03
C PHE A 257 -4.15 0.43 20.98
N LYS A 258 -4.89 1.32 20.34
CA LYS A 258 -6.32 1.15 20.03
C LYS A 258 -6.47 0.57 18.62
N ILE A 259 -6.13 -0.70 18.45
CA ILE A 259 -6.06 -1.39 17.16
C ILE A 259 -6.91 -2.65 17.16
N ASN A 260 -7.62 -2.88 16.04
CA ASN A 260 -8.34 -4.12 15.77
C ASN A 260 -8.06 -4.59 14.34
N CYS A 261 -8.07 -5.91 14.12
CA CYS A 261 -8.09 -6.51 12.79
C CYS A 261 -9.50 -6.90 12.40
N SER A 262 -9.90 -6.52 11.19
CA SER A 262 -11.18 -6.91 10.61
C SER A 262 -11.11 -8.32 10.03
N ARG A 263 -12.10 -9.15 10.36
CA ARG A 263 -12.31 -10.46 9.72
C ARG A 263 -13.10 -10.39 8.42
N TYR A 264 -13.50 -9.20 8.01
CA TYR A 264 -14.41 -8.99 6.88
C TYR A 264 -13.97 -9.69 5.59
N ILE A 265 -12.67 -9.68 5.28
CA ILE A 265 -12.12 -10.36 4.10
C ILE A 265 -11.97 -11.86 4.39
N GLU A 266 -11.49 -12.21 5.59
CA GLU A 266 -11.23 -13.59 5.99
C GLU A 266 -12.48 -14.46 5.98
N ASP A 267 -13.62 -13.92 6.42
CA ASP A 267 -14.89 -14.66 6.50
C ASP A 267 -15.59 -14.83 5.14
N LYS A 268 -15.06 -14.26 4.05
CA LYS A 268 -15.61 -14.42 2.70
C LYS A 268 -15.03 -15.65 2.01
N ASN A 269 -15.86 -16.31 1.19
CA ASN A 269 -15.42 -17.41 0.33
C ASN A 269 -14.86 -16.86 -0.99
N ILE A 270 -13.62 -16.36 -0.93
CA ILE A 270 -12.88 -15.73 -2.02
C ILE A 270 -11.44 -16.25 -2.06
N PRO A 271 -10.73 -16.15 -3.20
CA PRO A 271 -9.36 -16.63 -3.34
C PRO A 271 -8.37 -15.98 -2.37
N ASP A 272 -7.34 -16.74 -1.98
CA ASP A 272 -6.23 -16.25 -1.18
C ASP A 272 -5.53 -15.06 -1.85
N GLY A 273 -5.15 -14.07 -1.04
CA GLY A 273 -4.50 -12.85 -1.50
C GLY A 273 -5.45 -11.83 -2.15
N THR A 274 -6.78 -12.03 -2.06
CA THR A 274 -7.77 -11.00 -2.40
C THR A 274 -7.69 -9.88 -1.38
N ASP A 275 -7.61 -8.65 -1.84
CA ASP A 275 -7.57 -7.46 -1.00
C ASP A 275 -8.95 -6.78 -0.88
N LEU A 276 -9.04 -5.79 0.01
CA LEU A 276 -10.31 -5.07 0.25
C LEU A 276 -10.80 -4.33 -1.01
N ALA A 277 -9.89 -3.74 -1.79
CA ALA A 277 -10.24 -3.01 -3.00
C ALA A 277 -10.82 -3.93 -4.07
N ASP A 278 -10.31 -5.17 -4.21
CA ASP A 278 -10.85 -6.14 -5.16
C ASP A 278 -12.34 -6.41 -4.89
N ILE A 279 -12.74 -6.54 -3.61
CA ILE A 279 -14.13 -6.77 -3.21
C ILE A 279 -15.02 -5.56 -3.57
N TYR A 280 -14.55 -4.35 -3.28
CA TYR A 280 -15.32 -3.13 -3.54
C TYR A 280 -15.45 -2.82 -5.03
N LEU A 281 -14.41 -3.04 -5.81
CA LEU A 281 -14.43 -2.89 -7.26
C LEU A 281 -15.37 -3.90 -7.91
N GLU A 282 -15.34 -5.17 -7.48
CA GLU A 282 -16.26 -6.20 -7.97
C GLU A 282 -17.72 -5.83 -7.68
N SER A 283 -18.01 -5.34 -6.48
CA SER A 283 -19.36 -4.90 -6.11
C SER A 283 -19.84 -3.74 -6.99
N ARG A 284 -18.94 -2.82 -7.39
CA ARG A 284 -19.28 -1.68 -8.25
C ARG A 284 -19.56 -2.10 -9.69
N ILE A 285 -18.88 -3.13 -10.21
CA ILE A 285 -19.16 -3.71 -11.52
C ILE A 285 -20.56 -4.35 -11.53
N ASN A 286 -20.95 -5.03 -10.45
CA ASN A 286 -22.21 -5.74 -10.34
C ASN A 286 -23.42 -4.80 -10.10
N THR A 287 -23.17 -3.56 -9.67
CA THR A 287 -24.19 -2.53 -9.50
C THR A 287 -24.26 -1.60 -10.72
N ASP A 288 -24.44 -2.17 -11.93
CA ASP A 288 -24.72 -1.50 -13.20
C ASP A 288 -23.60 -0.54 -13.72
N PRO A 289 -22.71 -1.00 -14.62
CA PRO A 289 -21.65 -0.16 -15.19
C PRO A 289 -22.21 0.93 -16.13
N VAL A 290 -23.47 0.87 -16.54
CA VAL A 290 -24.10 1.87 -17.42
C VAL A 290 -24.46 3.15 -16.67
N LYS A 291 -24.67 3.09 -15.35
CA LYS A 291 -24.97 4.28 -14.52
C LYS A 291 -23.74 5.09 -14.11
N ALA A 292 -22.56 4.50 -14.11
CA ALA A 292 -21.32 5.17 -13.67
C ALA A 292 -20.80 6.20 -14.68
N GLN A 293 -21.38 6.34 -15.88
CA GLN A 293 -21.00 7.31 -16.91
C GLN A 293 -22.13 8.18 -17.45
N LYS A 294 -23.30 8.14 -16.83
CA LYS A 294 -24.31 9.14 -17.15
C LYS A 294 -23.83 10.48 -16.60
N GLN A 295 -23.24 11.31 -17.45
CA GLN A 295 -23.03 12.72 -17.12
C GLN A 295 -24.40 13.30 -16.73
N LEU A 296 -24.52 13.76 -15.49
CA LEU A 296 -25.72 14.43 -15.05
C LEU A 296 -26.04 15.57 -16.02
N THR A 297 -27.29 15.65 -16.45
CA THR A 297 -27.74 16.76 -17.27
C THR A 297 -27.61 18.08 -16.49
N LYS A 298 -27.59 19.20 -17.20
CA LYS A 298 -27.58 20.52 -16.52
C LYS A 298 -28.74 20.67 -15.52
N THR A 299 -29.90 20.09 -15.84
CA THR A 299 -31.10 20.06 -14.96
C THR A 299 -30.82 19.25 -13.72
N GLU A 300 -30.25 18.04 -13.84
CA GLU A 300 -29.90 17.18 -12.71
C GLU A 300 -28.85 17.81 -11.79
N ILE A 301 -27.81 18.45 -12.37
CA ILE A 301 -26.79 19.19 -11.60
C ILE A 301 -27.43 20.29 -10.77
N GLU A 302 -28.30 21.09 -11.36
CA GLU A 302 -28.96 22.21 -10.66
C GLU A 302 -29.97 21.72 -9.63
N VAL A 303 -30.75 20.69 -9.93
CA VAL A 303 -31.67 20.05 -8.97
C VAL A 303 -30.93 19.49 -7.78
N ASN A 304 -29.83 18.77 -8.00
CA ASN A 304 -28.99 18.22 -6.92
C ASN A 304 -28.36 19.35 -6.08
N ARG A 305 -27.95 20.46 -6.70
CA ARG A 305 -27.46 21.64 -5.98
C ARG A 305 -28.54 22.26 -5.10
N LEU A 306 -29.75 22.41 -5.62
CA LEU A 306 -30.89 22.99 -4.88
C LEU A 306 -31.40 22.05 -3.79
N ALA A 307 -31.38 20.73 -4.02
CA ALA A 307 -31.76 19.71 -3.03
C ALA A 307 -30.81 19.69 -1.81
N ARG A 308 -29.54 20.01 -1.98
CA ARG A 308 -28.59 20.19 -0.86
C ARG A 308 -28.91 21.41 0.00
N ILE A 309 -29.56 22.44 -0.59
CA ILE A 309 -29.97 23.67 0.11
C ILE A 309 -31.33 23.45 0.79
N ASN A 310 -32.27 22.81 0.08
CA ASN A 310 -33.59 22.49 0.57
C ASN A 310 -33.96 21.02 0.25
N PRO A 311 -33.82 20.10 1.21
CA PRO A 311 -34.13 18.68 1.02
C PRO A 311 -35.59 18.40 0.66
N GLU A 312 -36.53 19.29 0.99
CA GLU A 312 -37.95 19.15 0.65
C GLU A 312 -38.19 19.13 -0.88
N LEU A 313 -37.28 19.70 -1.66
CA LEU A 313 -37.33 19.63 -3.11
C LEU A 313 -37.37 18.18 -3.64
N ILE A 314 -36.73 17.27 -2.95
CA ILE A 314 -36.70 15.85 -3.31
C ILE A 314 -38.09 15.22 -3.14
N ASN A 315 -38.73 15.54 -2.03
CA ASN A 315 -40.10 15.08 -1.76
C ASN A 315 -41.06 15.60 -2.81
N LEU A 316 -40.91 16.86 -3.22
CA LEU A 316 -41.72 17.47 -4.25
C LEU A 316 -41.52 16.78 -5.62
N ILE A 317 -40.28 16.55 -6.03
CA ILE A 317 -39.95 15.85 -7.30
C ILE A 317 -40.58 14.45 -7.29
N ARG A 318 -40.40 13.68 -6.21
CA ARG A 318 -40.94 12.32 -6.10
C ARG A 318 -42.46 12.27 -6.02
N THR A 319 -43.08 13.20 -5.27
CA THR A 319 -44.55 13.22 -5.07
C THR A 319 -45.27 13.58 -6.34
N PHE A 320 -44.71 14.45 -7.15
CA PHE A 320 -45.32 14.94 -8.39
C PHE A 320 -44.73 14.31 -9.64
N GLU A 321 -43.84 13.33 -9.50
CA GLU A 321 -43.15 12.62 -10.61
C GLU A 321 -42.59 13.61 -11.65
N LEU A 322 -41.91 14.64 -11.15
CA LEU A 322 -41.37 15.69 -12.03
C LEU A 322 -40.27 15.16 -12.93
N LEU A 323 -40.37 15.51 -14.20
CA LEU A 323 -39.41 15.13 -15.24
C LEU A 323 -38.55 16.34 -15.65
N ASP A 324 -37.42 16.08 -16.31
CA ASP A 324 -36.64 17.15 -16.93
C ASP A 324 -37.31 17.69 -18.20
N ASN A 325 -36.68 18.69 -18.85
CA ASN A 325 -37.19 19.30 -20.06
C ASN A 325 -37.24 18.34 -21.28
N GLU A 326 -36.59 17.20 -21.21
CA GLU A 326 -36.60 16.13 -22.22
C GLU A 326 -37.51 14.98 -21.85
N HIS A 327 -38.33 15.13 -20.79
CA HIS A 327 -39.24 14.12 -20.24
C HIS A 327 -38.53 12.87 -19.64
N ASN A 328 -37.32 13.02 -19.16
CA ASN A 328 -36.63 11.97 -18.42
C ASN A 328 -36.80 12.14 -16.91
N GLU A 329 -36.75 11.04 -16.17
CA GLU A 329 -36.70 11.08 -14.69
C GLU A 329 -35.42 11.82 -14.22
N ILE A 330 -35.59 12.69 -13.24
CA ILE A 330 -34.50 13.48 -12.66
C ILE A 330 -33.74 12.60 -11.65
N GLU A 331 -32.50 12.28 -11.93
CA GLU A 331 -31.63 11.51 -11.02
C GLU A 331 -31.14 12.40 -9.87
N ILE A 332 -31.41 11.96 -8.63
CA ILE A 332 -30.99 12.66 -7.41
C ILE A 332 -29.83 11.88 -6.80
N VAL A 333 -28.65 12.49 -6.83
CA VAL A 333 -27.39 11.92 -6.30
C VAL A 333 -26.96 12.70 -5.07
N PHE A 334 -26.74 12.02 -3.94
CA PHE A 334 -26.31 12.62 -2.67
C PHE A 334 -24.83 12.42 -2.42
#